data_a3c4572bd1dcbb590dc2f732786d6ec1
#
_entry.id   a3c4572bd1dcbb590dc2f732786d6ec1
#
_cell.length_a   1.000
_cell.length_b   1.000
_cell.length_c   1.000
_cell.angle_alpha   90.00
_cell.angle_beta   90.00
_cell.angle_gamma   90.00
#
_symmetry.space_group_name_H-M   'P 1'
#
loop_
_entity.id
_entity.type
_entity.pdbx_description
1 polymer ?
#
loop_
_entity_poly.entity_id
_entity_poly.type
_entity_poly.pdbx_seq_one_letter_code
_entity_poly.pdbx_strand_id
1 'polypeptide(L)' 'MNKIAIFYRFDVETLEHEVNAWLEKNPEVEIIKIDFIPAAVNTTCNTIFIHYKEEMI' A
#
# COMPACT_ATOMS: atom_id res chain seq x y z
N MET A 1 9.31 -14.58 2.04
CA MET A 1 10.12 -13.48 1.50
C MET A 1 9.43 -12.15 1.76
N ASN A 2 10.17 -11.20 2.32
CA ASN A 2 9.59 -9.88 2.63
C ASN A 2 9.60 -8.99 1.40
N LYS A 3 8.50 -8.31 1.19
CA LYS A 3 8.34 -7.42 0.05
C LYS A 3 7.67 -6.12 0.47
N ILE A 4 7.75 -5.13 -0.39
CA ILE A 4 7.12 -3.84 -0.16
C ILE A 4 6.28 -3.49 -1.37
N ALA A 5 5.02 -3.11 -1.14
CA ALA A 5 4.15 -2.57 -2.16
C ALA A 5 3.98 -1.08 -1.87
N ILE A 6 4.14 -0.25 -2.89
CA ILE A 6 4.05 1.20 -2.73
C ILE A 6 2.94 1.72 -3.63
N PHE A 7 2.04 2.50 -3.03
CA PHE A 7 0.94 3.13 -3.75
C PHE A 7 1.00 4.63 -3.51
N TYR A 8 0.83 5.40 -4.57
CA TYR A 8 0.79 6.85 -4.42
C TYR A 8 -0.22 7.42 -5.40
N ARG A 9 -1.06 8.30 -4.87
CA ARG A 9 -2.09 8.95 -5.67
C ARG A 9 -2.37 10.32 -5.10
N PHE A 10 -2.79 11.20 -5.98
CA PHE A 10 -3.15 12.55 -5.60
C PHE A 10 -4.39 12.54 -4.72
N ASP A 11 -5.34 11.70 -5.06
CA ASP A 11 -6.64 11.62 -4.43
C ASP A 11 -6.70 10.44 -3.45
N VAL A 12 -7.12 10.73 -2.22
CA VAL A 12 -7.17 9.72 -1.15
C VAL A 12 -8.16 8.60 -1.48
N GLU A 13 -9.30 8.95 -2.08
CA GLU A 13 -10.30 7.94 -2.42
C GLU A 13 -9.76 6.93 -3.44
N THR A 14 -9.05 7.44 -4.45
CA THR A 14 -8.43 6.57 -5.45
C THR A 14 -7.36 5.68 -4.80
N LEU A 15 -6.58 6.27 -3.90
CA LEU A 15 -5.52 5.54 -3.21
C LEU A 15 -6.12 4.40 -2.38
N GLU A 16 -7.17 4.68 -1.63
CA GLU A 16 -7.83 3.67 -0.82
C GLU A 16 -8.38 2.55 -1.69
N HIS A 17 -8.98 2.92 -2.80
CA HIS A 17 -9.56 1.94 -3.73
C HIS A 17 -8.49 0.99 -4.28
N GLU A 18 -7.34 1.56 -4.66
CA GLU A 18 -6.27 0.75 -5.22
C GLU A 18 -5.64 -0.17 -4.18
N VAL A 19 -5.45 0.33 -2.97
CA VAL A 19 -4.89 -0.50 -1.90
C VAL A 19 -5.84 -1.65 -1.58
N ASN A 20 -7.14 -1.36 -1.49
CA ASN A 20 -8.10 -2.40 -1.20
C ASN A 20 -8.18 -3.44 -2.32
N ALA A 21 -8.07 -3.00 -3.58
CA ALA A 21 -8.05 -3.93 -4.71
C ALA A 21 -6.83 -4.84 -4.63
N TRP A 22 -5.68 -4.28 -4.25
CA TRP A 22 -4.47 -5.07 -4.11
C TRP A 22 -4.61 -6.11 -3.00
N LEU A 23 -5.19 -5.70 -1.87
CA LEU A 23 -5.39 -6.62 -0.75
C LEU A 23 -6.32 -7.78 -1.13
N GLU A 24 -7.35 -7.48 -1.92
CA GLU A 24 -8.26 -8.51 -2.38
C GLU A 24 -7.60 -9.49 -3.33
N LYS A 25 -6.66 -9.01 -4.14
CA LYS A 25 -5.95 -9.87 -5.08
C LYS A 25 -4.85 -10.70 -4.42
N ASN A 26 -4.45 -10.33 -3.22
CA ASN A 26 -3.35 -11.00 -2.52
C ASN A 26 -3.77 -11.45 -1.13
N PRO A 27 -4.81 -12.28 -1.03
CA PRO A 27 -5.34 -12.66 0.29
C PRO A 27 -4.39 -13.55 1.11
N GLU A 28 -3.41 -14.17 0.47
CA GLU A 28 -2.51 -15.09 1.16
C GLU A 28 -1.27 -14.42 1.72
N VAL A 29 -1.07 -13.12 1.46
CA VAL A 29 0.11 -12.46 2.00
C VAL A 29 -0.12 -12.08 3.46
N GLU A 30 0.97 -12.04 4.22
CA GLU A 30 0.92 -11.61 5.61
C GLU A 30 1.34 -10.14 5.67
N ILE A 31 0.46 -9.29 6.14
CA ILE A 31 0.76 -7.85 6.26
C ILE A 31 1.56 -7.65 7.54
N ILE A 32 2.76 -7.12 7.41
CA ILE A 32 3.63 -6.86 8.55
C ILE A 32 3.42 -5.44 9.05
N LYS A 33 3.35 -4.49 8.13
CA LYS A 33 3.20 -3.09 8.50
C LYS A 33 2.62 -2.30 7.34
N ILE A 34 1.78 -1.32 7.66
CA ILE A 34 1.25 -0.39 6.67
C ILE A 34 1.54 1.02 7.18
N ASP A 35 2.18 1.83 6.34
CA ASP A 35 2.47 3.22 6.66
C ASP A 35 1.75 4.12 5.68
N PHE A 36 1.15 5.19 6.18
CA PHE A 36 0.50 6.20 5.37
C PHE A 36 1.28 7.51 5.51
N ILE A 37 1.67 8.07 4.39
CA ILE A 37 2.34 9.37 4.36
C ILE A 37 1.43 10.32 3.61
N PRO A 38 0.80 11.28 4.30
CA PRO A 38 -0.11 12.21 3.64
C PRO A 38 0.65 13.21 2.77
N ALA A 39 -0.05 13.77 1.80
CA ALA A 39 0.51 14.82 0.96
C ALA A 39 0.91 16.01 1.84
N ALA A 40 2.03 16.63 1.48
CA ALA A 40 2.55 17.75 2.25
C ALA A 40 3.01 18.84 1.29
N VAL A 41 3.57 19.90 1.85
CA VAL A 41 4.02 21.06 1.05
C VAL A 41 4.98 20.65 -0.05
N ASN A 42 5.83 19.68 0.23
CA ASN A 42 6.86 19.24 -0.71
C ASN A 42 6.44 18.06 -1.57
N THR A 43 5.26 17.48 -1.34
CA THR A 43 4.78 16.38 -2.14
C THR A 43 3.30 16.58 -2.40
N THR A 44 2.87 16.22 -3.60
CA THR A 44 1.47 16.38 -3.97
C THR A 44 0.67 15.10 -3.85
N CYS A 45 1.34 13.99 -3.54
CA CYS A 45 0.67 12.70 -3.49
C CYS A 45 0.63 12.12 -2.09
N ASN A 46 -0.51 11.50 -1.78
CA ASN A 46 -0.61 10.65 -0.60
C ASN A 46 0.01 9.31 -0.95
N THR A 47 0.74 8.72 -0.01
CA THR A 47 1.48 7.50 -0.27
C THR A 47 1.19 6.47 0.81
N ILE A 48 1.05 5.21 0.38
CA ILE A 48 0.89 4.10 1.31
C ILE A 48 1.97 3.08 1.00
N PHE A 49 2.69 2.67 2.03
CA PHE A 49 3.67 1.59 1.95
C PHE A 49 3.09 0.38 2.68
N ILE A 50 3.07 -0.76 2.01
CA ILE A 50 2.67 -2.01 2.63
C ILE A 50 3.88 -2.92 2.68
N HIS A 51 4.34 -3.23 3.88
CA HIS A 51 5.40 -4.19 4.08
C HIS A 51 4.74 -5.53 4.35
N TYR A 52 5.00 -6.52 3.52
CA TYR A 52 4.30 -7.79 3.62
C TYR A 52 5.25 -8.95 3.38
N LYS A 53 4.80 -10.11 3.79
CA LYS A 53 5.53 -11.34 3.58
C LYS A 53 4.73 -12.22 2.65
N GLU A 54 5.36 -12.63 1.56
CA GLU A 54 4.72 -13.51 0.60
C GLU A 54 5.11 -14.94 0.95
N GLU A 55 4.11 -15.77 1.16
CA GLU A 55 4.36 -17.17 1.46
C GLU A 55 4.46 -17.95 0.17
N MET A 56 5.57 -18.66 0.03
CA MET A 56 5.76 -19.57 -1.09
C MET A 56 5.45 -20.97 -0.63
N ILE A 57 4.45 -21.54 -1.20
CA ILE A 57 4.06 -22.90 -0.88
C ILE A 57 4.76 -23.86 -1.83
#